data_c65f9433e5249c60a3ef392098d4a3ba
#
_entry.id   c65f9433e5249c60a3ef392098d4a3ba
#
_cell.length_a   1.000
_cell.length_b   1.000
_cell.length_c   1.000
_cell.angle_alpha   90.00
_cell.angle_beta   90.00
_cell.angle_gamma   90.00
#
_symmetry.space_group_name_H-M   'P 1'
#
loop_
_entity.id
_entity.type
_entity.pdbx_description
1 polymer ?
#
loop_
_entity_poly.entity_id
_entity_poly.type
_entity_poly.pdbx_seq_one_letter_code
_entity_poly.pdbx_strand_id
1 'polypeptide(L)'
;VMEVGKSRLEALGEVEETADLLRYYADAMEKNGGYIRELGKLSDSETNMSVLKPFGVWVVISPFNFPMALSGAPICAALITGNTVVFKGSSTTLYTGWKTAELFAEAGLPDGVFNYVSGPGRTVGQELQDNPDIAGWTFTGSYDVGMQVARNALAGRYPRPAIIEMGGKNPTIVSRNADLDKAATGVARSAFGLDGQKCSACSRVYVEEKVYDQFVRLLVEKTAALKVGNPTDRDTFMGTVIDKGAYEDYQKFVEIARRDGQVIYGGNPVTEGDFSRGYFVQPAIIAGLPEDHELVKNELFLPILFVGKVKNLEDGMAKANDTVYGLT
;
A
#
# COMPACT_ATOMS: atom_id res chain seq x y z
N VAL A 1 8.19 -5.42 12.09
CA VAL A 1 8.47 -4.34 13.05
C VAL A 1 9.82 -3.69 12.76
N MET A 2 10.93 -4.40 12.89
CA MET A 2 12.29 -3.83 12.88
C MET A 2 12.75 -3.24 11.54
N GLU A 3 12.33 -3.76 10.41
CA GLU A 3 12.74 -3.27 9.09
C GLU A 3 11.88 -2.10 8.59
N VAL A 4 10.62 -1.99 9.05
CA VAL A 4 9.63 -1.07 8.48
C VAL A 4 9.25 0.06 9.45
N GLY A 5 9.55 -0.09 10.74
CA GLY A 5 9.04 0.80 11.78
C GLY A 5 7.56 0.56 12.15
N LYS A 6 6.95 -0.48 11.62
CA LYS A 6 5.55 -0.85 11.84
C LYS A 6 5.29 -1.25 13.29
N SER A 7 4.17 -0.81 13.88
CA SER A 7 3.78 -1.23 15.22
C SER A 7 3.61 -2.76 15.33
N ARG A 8 3.76 -3.29 16.53
CA ARG A 8 3.58 -4.76 16.75
C ARG A 8 2.21 -5.26 16.32
N LEU A 9 1.16 -4.48 16.56
CA LEU A 9 -0.21 -4.86 16.21
C LEU A 9 -0.36 -4.98 14.69
N GLU A 10 0.12 -3.99 13.95
CA GLU A 10 0.05 -3.99 12.50
C GLU A 10 0.94 -5.07 11.88
N ALA A 11 2.12 -5.33 12.46
CA ALA A 11 3.01 -6.38 11.98
C ALA A 11 2.41 -7.79 12.20
N LEU A 12 1.76 -8.03 13.34
CA LEU A 12 1.04 -9.29 13.59
C LEU A 12 -0.17 -9.43 12.65
N GLY A 13 -0.93 -8.34 12.46
CA GLY A 13 -2.05 -8.32 11.52
C GLY A 13 -1.62 -8.64 10.09
N GLU A 14 -0.48 -8.13 9.65
CA GLU A 14 0.06 -8.43 8.31
C GLU A 14 0.40 -9.93 8.13
N VAL A 15 0.97 -10.57 9.14
CA VAL A 15 1.26 -12.01 9.08
C VAL A 15 -0.02 -12.83 8.97
N GLU A 16 -1.03 -12.50 9.77
CA GLU A 16 -2.35 -13.16 9.73
C GLU A 16 -3.05 -12.94 8.39
N GLU A 17 -3.06 -11.70 7.91
CA GLU A 17 -3.61 -11.34 6.59
C GLU A 17 -2.92 -12.13 5.47
N THR A 18 -1.61 -12.29 5.54
CA THR A 18 -0.86 -13.11 4.57
C THR A 18 -1.37 -14.55 4.57
N ALA A 19 -1.52 -15.16 5.74
CA ALA A 19 -2.01 -16.52 5.84
C ALA A 19 -3.44 -16.66 5.30
N ASP A 20 -4.31 -15.68 5.55
CA ASP A 20 -5.68 -15.68 5.05
C ASP A 20 -5.73 -15.51 3.52
N LEU A 21 -4.88 -14.67 2.95
CA LEU A 21 -4.76 -14.51 1.51
C LEU A 21 -4.27 -15.80 0.81
N LEU A 22 -3.32 -16.50 1.41
CA LEU A 22 -2.86 -17.79 0.89
C LEU A 22 -4.00 -18.83 0.88
N ARG A 23 -4.77 -18.92 1.97
CA ARG A 23 -5.95 -19.80 2.07
C ARG A 23 -7.00 -19.40 1.04
N TYR A 24 -7.25 -18.11 0.87
CA TYR A 24 -8.21 -17.60 -0.13
C TYR A 24 -7.89 -18.07 -1.55
N TYR A 25 -6.62 -18.00 -1.97
CA TYR A 25 -6.24 -18.46 -3.32
C TYR A 25 -6.33 -19.99 -3.46
N ALA A 26 -6.01 -20.75 -2.42
CA ALA A 26 -6.18 -22.20 -2.41
C ALA A 26 -7.67 -22.56 -2.55
N ASP A 27 -8.54 -21.95 -1.75
CA ASP A 27 -9.99 -22.11 -1.82
C ASP A 27 -10.56 -21.70 -3.18
N ALA A 28 -10.07 -20.60 -3.76
CA ALA A 28 -10.50 -20.13 -5.06
C ALA A 28 -10.14 -21.13 -6.17
N MET A 29 -8.96 -21.73 -6.11
CA MET A 29 -8.55 -22.77 -7.05
C MET A 29 -9.46 -24.01 -6.95
N GLU A 30 -9.74 -24.48 -5.74
CA GLU A 30 -10.60 -25.63 -5.48
C GLU A 30 -12.05 -25.38 -5.93
N LYS A 31 -12.66 -24.25 -5.50
CA LYS A 31 -14.04 -23.87 -5.85
C LYS A 31 -14.27 -23.70 -7.34
N ASN A 32 -13.25 -23.32 -8.10
CA ASN A 32 -13.33 -23.16 -9.55
C ASN A 32 -12.86 -24.41 -10.32
N GLY A 33 -12.63 -25.56 -9.66
CA GLY A 33 -12.22 -26.81 -10.32
C GLY A 33 -10.95 -26.68 -11.13
N GLY A 34 -9.95 -25.93 -10.63
CA GLY A 34 -8.70 -25.65 -11.35
C GLY A 34 -8.89 -24.80 -12.61
N TYR A 35 -10.02 -24.08 -12.71
CA TYR A 35 -10.39 -23.28 -13.89
C TYR A 35 -10.49 -24.09 -15.18
N ILE A 36 -10.97 -25.33 -15.08
CA ILE A 36 -11.35 -26.18 -16.20
C ILE A 36 -12.87 -26.21 -16.30
N ARG A 37 -13.43 -25.86 -17.46
CA ARG A 37 -14.87 -25.77 -17.65
C ARG A 37 -15.29 -26.40 -18.97
N GLU A 38 -16.37 -27.18 -18.96
CA GLU A 38 -17.01 -27.58 -20.18
C GLU A 38 -17.69 -26.38 -20.86
N LEU A 39 -17.58 -26.35 -22.17
CA LEU A 39 -18.23 -25.36 -23.04
C LEU A 39 -19.42 -25.97 -23.77
N GLY A 40 -20.23 -25.12 -24.42
CA GLY A 40 -21.26 -25.56 -25.33
C GLY A 40 -20.73 -26.41 -26.47
N LYS A 41 -21.52 -27.36 -26.97
CA LYS A 41 -21.18 -28.24 -28.09
C LYS A 41 -22.26 -28.14 -29.17
N LEU A 42 -21.83 -28.31 -30.42
CA LEU A 42 -22.73 -28.29 -31.59
C LEU A 42 -23.39 -29.66 -31.84
N SER A 43 -22.75 -30.74 -31.37
CA SER A 43 -23.23 -32.09 -31.49
C SER A 43 -22.85 -32.95 -30.29
N ASP A 44 -23.50 -34.08 -30.09
CA ASP A 44 -23.23 -35.02 -29.00
C ASP A 44 -21.87 -35.72 -29.12
N SER A 45 -21.27 -35.70 -30.30
CA SER A 45 -19.93 -36.26 -30.52
C SER A 45 -18.78 -35.31 -30.20
N GLU A 46 -19.08 -34.06 -29.78
CA GLU A 46 -18.08 -33.06 -29.46
C GLU A 46 -17.90 -32.93 -27.96
N THR A 47 -16.65 -32.66 -27.54
CA THR A 47 -16.29 -32.23 -26.19
C THR A 47 -15.47 -30.99 -26.32
N ASN A 48 -16.01 -29.85 -25.85
CA ASN A 48 -15.34 -28.54 -25.85
C ASN A 48 -15.07 -28.12 -24.42
N MET A 49 -13.83 -27.70 -24.14
CA MET A 49 -13.41 -27.32 -22.82
C MET A 49 -12.64 -26.00 -22.86
N SER A 50 -12.86 -25.16 -21.86
CA SER A 50 -11.98 -24.04 -21.52
C SER A 50 -11.01 -24.50 -20.46
N VAL A 51 -9.72 -24.44 -20.73
CA VAL A 51 -8.65 -24.87 -19.82
C VAL A 51 -7.68 -23.71 -19.65
N LEU A 52 -7.64 -23.10 -18.46
CA LEU A 52 -6.61 -22.12 -18.15
C LEU A 52 -5.30 -22.84 -17.86
N LYS A 53 -4.19 -22.25 -18.33
CA LYS A 53 -2.85 -22.80 -18.14
C LYS A 53 -1.90 -21.70 -17.64
N PRO A 54 -0.81 -22.07 -16.93
CA PRO A 54 0.18 -21.10 -16.49
C PRO A 54 0.83 -20.38 -17.68
N PHE A 55 1.22 -19.14 -17.45
CA PHE A 55 1.96 -18.34 -18.43
C PHE A 55 3.44 -18.72 -18.49
N GLY A 56 4.06 -19.11 -17.36
CA GLY A 56 5.48 -19.41 -17.25
C GLY A 56 6.16 -18.75 -16.07
N VAL A 57 7.26 -18.03 -16.30
CA VAL A 57 7.99 -17.33 -15.24
C VAL A 57 7.27 -16.02 -14.91
N TRP A 58 6.81 -15.91 -13.68
CA TRP A 58 6.10 -14.75 -13.17
C TRP A 58 6.97 -13.94 -12.19
N VAL A 59 7.10 -12.65 -12.42
CA VAL A 59 7.82 -11.75 -11.53
C VAL A 59 6.86 -11.13 -10.52
N VAL A 60 7.23 -11.17 -9.23
CA VAL A 60 6.55 -10.44 -8.16
C VAL A 60 7.50 -9.39 -7.60
N ILE A 61 7.11 -8.12 -7.69
CA ILE A 61 7.83 -6.99 -7.08
C ILE A 61 6.94 -6.38 -6.01
N SER A 62 7.40 -6.41 -4.76
CA SER A 62 6.64 -5.91 -3.62
C SER A 62 7.28 -4.69 -2.95
N PRO A 63 6.46 -3.81 -2.33
CA PRO A 63 6.91 -2.62 -1.63
C PRO A 63 7.42 -2.95 -0.22
N PHE A 64 7.90 -1.91 0.47
CA PHE A 64 8.44 -2.06 1.82
C PHE A 64 7.36 -2.09 2.92
N ASN A 65 6.22 -1.44 2.69
CA ASN A 65 5.24 -1.15 3.74
C ASN A 65 4.43 -2.37 4.20
N PHE A 66 4.17 -3.33 3.31
CA PHE A 66 3.60 -4.64 3.60
C PHE A 66 4.44 -5.73 2.94
N PRO A 67 5.67 -5.96 3.45
CA PRO A 67 6.65 -6.80 2.77
C PRO A 67 6.26 -8.27 2.72
N MET A 68 5.37 -8.73 3.61
CA MET A 68 4.91 -10.10 3.67
C MET A 68 3.56 -10.29 2.95
N ALA A 69 2.57 -9.44 3.21
CA ALA A 69 1.24 -9.59 2.61
C ALA A 69 1.24 -9.27 1.12
N LEU A 70 1.87 -8.15 0.71
CA LEU A 70 1.95 -7.74 -0.70
C LEU A 70 3.00 -8.52 -1.51
N SER A 71 3.73 -9.43 -0.89
CA SER A 71 4.52 -10.44 -1.60
C SER A 71 3.84 -11.81 -1.56
N GLY A 72 3.43 -12.29 -0.40
CA GLY A 72 2.89 -13.63 -0.19
C GLY A 72 1.63 -13.90 -1.02
N ALA A 73 0.71 -12.96 -1.05
CA ALA A 73 -0.53 -13.08 -1.83
C ALA A 73 -0.26 -13.27 -3.34
N PRO A 74 0.46 -12.37 -4.04
CA PRO A 74 0.73 -12.57 -5.47
C PRO A 74 1.66 -13.74 -5.78
N ILE A 75 2.60 -14.08 -4.88
CA ILE A 75 3.42 -15.29 -5.02
C ILE A 75 2.51 -16.53 -4.99
N CYS A 76 1.64 -16.63 -4.00
CA CYS A 76 0.71 -17.76 -3.90
C CYS A 76 -0.21 -17.85 -5.10
N ALA A 77 -0.79 -16.73 -5.55
CA ALA A 77 -1.65 -16.70 -6.72
C ALA A 77 -0.94 -17.19 -7.99
N ALA A 78 0.31 -16.79 -8.20
CA ALA A 78 1.12 -17.26 -9.33
C ALA A 78 1.45 -18.76 -9.21
N LEU A 79 1.90 -19.21 -8.04
CA LEU A 79 2.28 -20.60 -7.79
C LEU A 79 1.10 -21.56 -7.91
N ILE A 80 -0.05 -21.24 -7.28
CA ILE A 80 -1.24 -22.12 -7.27
C ILE A 80 -1.81 -22.30 -8.67
N THR A 81 -1.58 -21.32 -9.57
CA THR A 81 -1.99 -21.40 -10.98
C THR A 81 -0.93 -22.04 -11.88
N GLY A 82 0.14 -22.61 -11.29
CA GLY A 82 1.16 -23.40 -11.96
C GLY A 82 2.31 -22.59 -12.58
N ASN A 83 2.43 -21.30 -12.29
CA ASN A 83 3.58 -20.51 -12.72
C ASN A 83 4.79 -20.74 -11.80
N THR A 84 5.99 -20.48 -12.29
CA THR A 84 7.18 -20.31 -11.46
C THR A 84 7.34 -18.84 -11.12
N VAL A 85 7.96 -18.53 -9.97
CA VAL A 85 8.05 -17.16 -9.45
C VAL A 85 9.48 -16.72 -9.24
N VAL A 86 9.79 -15.51 -9.72
CA VAL A 86 10.95 -14.72 -9.31
C VAL A 86 10.45 -13.57 -8.45
N PHE A 87 10.74 -13.62 -7.17
CA PHE A 87 10.32 -12.61 -6.19
C PHE A 87 11.43 -11.61 -5.90
N LYS A 88 11.14 -10.32 -6.08
CA LYS A 88 11.98 -9.19 -5.68
C LYS A 88 11.28 -8.34 -4.64
N GLY A 89 11.68 -8.47 -3.38
CA GLY A 89 11.25 -7.58 -2.31
C GLY A 89 11.87 -6.18 -2.40
N SER A 90 11.42 -5.27 -1.52
CA SER A 90 12.07 -3.98 -1.34
C SER A 90 13.49 -4.13 -0.81
N SER A 91 14.38 -3.21 -1.20
CA SER A 91 15.76 -3.16 -0.68
C SER A 91 15.84 -2.79 0.81
N THR A 92 14.76 -2.29 1.39
CA THR A 92 14.65 -1.93 2.81
C THR A 92 14.07 -3.04 3.68
N THR A 93 13.59 -4.14 3.07
CA THR A 93 12.96 -5.27 3.78
C THR A 93 13.52 -6.62 3.34
N LEU A 94 14.85 -6.69 3.28
CA LEU A 94 15.58 -7.86 2.77
C LEU A 94 15.39 -9.08 3.66
N TYR A 95 15.36 -8.90 4.98
CA TYR A 95 15.20 -9.99 5.93
C TYR A 95 13.79 -10.60 5.85
N THR A 96 12.75 -9.76 5.77
CA THR A 96 11.37 -10.26 5.59
C THR A 96 11.23 -10.99 4.25
N GLY A 97 11.82 -10.47 3.18
CA GLY A 97 11.83 -11.15 1.88
C GLY A 97 12.52 -12.51 1.92
N TRP A 98 13.68 -12.59 2.58
CA TRP A 98 14.38 -13.86 2.79
C TRP A 98 13.58 -14.85 3.64
N LYS A 99 12.95 -14.38 4.74
CA LYS A 99 12.09 -15.23 5.59
C LYS A 99 10.87 -15.74 4.82
N THR A 100 10.29 -14.93 3.94
CA THR A 100 9.21 -15.39 3.05
C THR A 100 9.71 -16.54 2.15
N ALA A 101 10.91 -16.43 1.59
CA ALA A 101 11.49 -17.48 0.77
C ALA A 101 11.75 -18.75 1.57
N GLU A 102 12.28 -18.64 2.79
CA GLU A 102 12.51 -19.76 3.70
C GLU A 102 11.21 -20.52 4.01
N LEU A 103 10.11 -19.80 4.29
CA LEU A 103 8.80 -20.40 4.55
C LEU A 103 8.28 -21.20 3.34
N PHE A 104 8.42 -20.70 2.12
CA PHE A 104 8.03 -21.44 0.92
C PHE A 104 8.91 -22.67 0.68
N ALA A 105 10.22 -22.60 0.96
CA ALA A 105 11.10 -23.75 0.89
C ALA A 105 10.75 -24.82 1.94
N GLU A 106 10.49 -24.41 3.19
CA GLU A 106 10.04 -25.30 4.27
C GLU A 106 8.68 -25.95 3.96
N ALA A 107 7.82 -25.27 3.20
CA ALA A 107 6.54 -25.82 2.73
C ALA A 107 6.71 -26.93 1.66
N GLY A 108 7.94 -27.21 1.21
CA GLY A 108 8.24 -28.30 0.28
C GLY A 108 8.05 -27.97 -1.19
N LEU A 109 8.13 -26.71 -1.58
CA LEU A 109 8.15 -26.37 -3.00
C LEU A 109 9.38 -26.98 -3.69
N PRO A 110 9.24 -27.53 -4.90
CA PRO A 110 10.36 -28.03 -5.67
C PRO A 110 11.38 -26.91 -5.98
N ASP A 111 12.66 -27.29 -6.09
CA ASP A 111 13.73 -26.36 -6.45
C ASP A 111 13.44 -25.64 -7.77
N GLY A 112 13.70 -24.34 -7.82
CA GLY A 112 13.51 -23.49 -9.00
C GLY A 112 12.06 -23.02 -9.23
N VAL A 113 11.08 -23.53 -8.51
CA VAL A 113 9.68 -23.08 -8.63
C VAL A 113 9.50 -21.69 -8.02
N PHE A 114 10.19 -21.41 -6.93
CA PHE A 114 10.22 -20.10 -6.29
C PHE A 114 11.66 -19.63 -6.07
N ASN A 115 11.98 -18.40 -6.53
CA ASN A 115 13.32 -17.85 -6.47
C ASN A 115 13.27 -16.42 -5.90
N TYR A 116 13.97 -16.18 -4.80
CA TYR A 116 14.11 -14.86 -4.21
C TYR A 116 15.37 -14.17 -4.73
N VAL A 117 15.20 -12.93 -5.20
CA VAL A 117 16.31 -12.07 -5.62
C VAL A 117 16.25 -10.75 -4.88
N SER A 118 17.42 -10.22 -4.52
CA SER A 118 17.54 -8.94 -3.84
C SER A 118 18.42 -7.98 -4.63
N GLY A 119 18.16 -6.69 -4.49
CA GLY A 119 18.98 -5.66 -5.11
C GLY A 119 18.20 -4.40 -5.44
N PRO A 120 18.92 -3.33 -5.88
CA PRO A 120 18.29 -2.06 -6.23
C PRO A 120 17.30 -2.17 -7.38
N GLY A 121 16.23 -1.38 -7.34
CA GLY A 121 15.23 -1.32 -8.41
C GLY A 121 15.81 -0.95 -9.78
N ARG A 122 16.77 -0.01 -9.78
CA ARG A 122 17.45 0.48 -11.00
C ARG A 122 18.36 -0.55 -11.71
N THR A 123 18.70 -1.65 -11.04
CA THR A 123 19.54 -2.73 -11.61
C THR A 123 18.72 -4.01 -11.70
N VAL A 124 18.52 -4.71 -10.57
CA VAL A 124 17.78 -5.98 -10.57
C VAL A 124 16.31 -5.79 -11.02
N GLY A 125 15.65 -4.72 -10.57
CA GLY A 125 14.28 -4.44 -11.02
C GLY A 125 14.17 -4.14 -12.51
N GLN A 126 15.17 -3.44 -13.08
CA GLN A 126 15.23 -3.15 -14.51
C GLN A 126 15.49 -4.43 -15.32
N GLU A 127 16.46 -5.26 -14.90
CA GLU A 127 16.76 -6.54 -15.54
C GLU A 127 15.52 -7.45 -15.61
N LEU A 128 14.76 -7.53 -14.51
CA LEU A 128 13.51 -8.31 -14.48
C LEU A 128 12.43 -7.75 -15.42
N GLN A 129 12.43 -6.45 -15.69
CA GLN A 129 11.49 -5.85 -16.62
C GLN A 129 11.90 -6.06 -18.08
N ASP A 130 13.20 -6.04 -18.38
CA ASP A 130 13.74 -6.12 -19.73
C ASP A 130 13.92 -7.57 -20.21
N ASN A 131 13.93 -8.53 -19.28
CA ASN A 131 14.17 -9.94 -19.60
C ASN A 131 13.03 -10.52 -20.47
N PRO A 132 13.35 -11.06 -21.66
CA PRO A 132 12.34 -11.58 -22.58
C PRO A 132 11.66 -12.87 -22.11
N ASP A 133 12.28 -13.63 -21.19
CA ASP A 133 11.78 -14.91 -20.71
C ASP A 133 10.73 -14.74 -19.60
N ILE A 134 10.51 -13.52 -19.12
CA ILE A 134 9.46 -13.21 -18.15
C ILE A 134 8.10 -13.23 -18.85
N ALA A 135 7.21 -14.08 -18.37
CA ALA A 135 5.87 -14.27 -18.92
C ALA A 135 4.84 -13.26 -18.37
N GLY A 136 5.06 -12.70 -17.18
CA GLY A 136 4.16 -11.70 -16.59
C GLY A 136 4.67 -11.11 -15.29
N TRP A 137 4.00 -10.08 -14.80
CA TRP A 137 4.36 -9.36 -13.58
C TRP A 137 3.18 -9.13 -12.66
N THR A 138 3.45 -9.19 -11.36
CA THR A 138 2.66 -8.50 -10.33
C THR A 138 3.57 -7.49 -9.66
N PHE A 139 3.18 -6.23 -9.70
CA PHE A 139 3.94 -5.11 -9.16
C PHE A 139 3.06 -4.33 -8.18
N THR A 140 3.60 -4.02 -7.01
CA THR A 140 3.04 -3.02 -6.10
C THR A 140 4.13 -2.03 -5.72
N GLY A 141 3.87 -0.73 -5.91
CA GLY A 141 4.84 0.33 -5.62
C GLY A 141 4.46 1.69 -6.16
N SER A 142 5.45 2.53 -6.48
CA SER A 142 5.22 3.89 -6.96
C SER A 142 4.58 3.95 -8.34
N TYR A 143 3.83 5.02 -8.59
CA TYR A 143 3.17 5.29 -9.88
C TYR A 143 4.14 5.23 -11.07
N ASP A 144 5.29 5.90 -10.96
CA ASP A 144 6.25 6.00 -12.07
C ASP A 144 6.81 4.64 -12.48
N VAL A 145 7.18 3.81 -11.49
CA VAL A 145 7.69 2.46 -11.74
C VAL A 145 6.58 1.54 -12.25
N GLY A 146 5.37 1.63 -11.70
CA GLY A 146 4.22 0.85 -12.18
C GLY A 146 3.89 1.15 -13.64
N MET A 147 3.93 2.42 -14.03
CA MET A 147 3.74 2.83 -15.44
C MET A 147 4.88 2.36 -16.35
N GLN A 148 6.11 2.26 -15.84
CA GLN A 148 7.22 1.68 -16.59
C GLN A 148 6.99 0.16 -16.81
N VAL A 149 6.61 -0.58 -15.79
CA VAL A 149 6.24 -2.01 -15.90
C VAL A 149 5.12 -2.20 -16.92
N ALA A 150 4.08 -1.36 -16.89
CA ALA A 150 2.97 -1.41 -17.85
C ALA A 150 3.45 -1.23 -19.30
N ARG A 151 4.29 -0.22 -19.55
CA ARG A 151 4.86 0.03 -20.88
C ARG A 151 5.71 -1.15 -21.36
N ASN A 152 6.55 -1.70 -20.50
CA ASN A 152 7.41 -2.84 -20.83
C ASN A 152 6.59 -4.12 -21.10
N ALA A 153 5.48 -4.31 -20.38
CA ALA A 153 4.57 -5.42 -20.63
C ALA A 153 3.96 -5.38 -22.05
N LEU A 154 3.75 -4.19 -22.59
CA LEU A 154 3.17 -3.97 -23.91
C LEU A 154 4.23 -3.90 -25.03
N ALA A 155 5.51 -3.71 -24.72
CA ALA A 155 6.57 -3.42 -25.70
C ALA A 155 7.09 -4.65 -26.46
N GLY A 156 6.78 -5.87 -26.04
CA GLY A 156 7.23 -7.11 -26.68
C GLY A 156 6.48 -7.46 -27.97
N ARG A 157 6.88 -8.56 -28.60
CA ARG A 157 6.16 -9.10 -29.79
C ARG A 157 4.67 -9.38 -29.49
N TYR A 158 4.37 -9.77 -28.26
CA TYR A 158 3.02 -9.98 -27.74
C TYR A 158 2.88 -9.25 -26.41
N PRO A 159 1.70 -8.68 -26.10
CA PRO A 159 1.42 -8.16 -24.78
C PRO A 159 1.57 -9.27 -23.73
N ARG A 160 2.30 -8.97 -22.67
CA ARG A 160 2.44 -9.85 -21.51
C ARG A 160 1.53 -9.35 -20.37
N PRO A 161 0.90 -10.23 -19.61
CA PRO A 161 0.05 -9.81 -18.51
C PRO A 161 0.83 -9.09 -17.42
N ALA A 162 0.27 -8.00 -16.91
CA ALA A 162 0.82 -7.27 -15.79
C ALA A 162 -0.31 -6.83 -14.84
N ILE A 163 -0.20 -7.20 -13.57
CA ILE A 163 -1.08 -6.77 -12.48
C ILE A 163 -0.31 -5.71 -11.71
N ILE A 164 -0.81 -4.48 -11.73
CA ILE A 164 -0.04 -3.33 -11.25
C ILE A 164 -0.89 -2.55 -10.26
N GLU A 165 -0.44 -2.53 -9.00
CA GLU A 165 -1.00 -1.73 -7.93
C GLU A 165 -0.04 -0.57 -7.60
N MET A 166 -0.57 0.65 -7.54
CA MET A 166 0.21 1.86 -7.35
C MET A 166 -0.27 2.63 -6.12
N GLY A 167 0.03 3.92 -6.07
CA GLY A 167 -0.32 4.79 -4.95
C GLY A 167 -1.81 5.15 -4.84
N GLY A 168 -2.12 5.89 -3.79
CA GLY A 168 -3.45 6.39 -3.49
C GLY A 168 -3.44 7.84 -2.95
N LYS A 169 -4.58 8.51 -3.09
CA LYS A 169 -4.85 9.82 -2.46
C LYS A 169 -6.25 9.79 -1.84
N ASN A 170 -6.42 8.89 -0.90
CA ASN A 170 -7.72 8.42 -0.44
C ASN A 170 -8.45 9.47 0.40
N PRO A 171 -9.71 9.77 0.09
CA PRO A 171 -10.54 10.72 0.82
C PRO A 171 -11.38 10.03 1.91
N THR A 172 -11.69 10.77 2.96
CA THR A 172 -12.82 10.48 3.85
C THR A 172 -13.77 11.67 3.79
N ILE A 173 -15.08 11.43 3.72
CA ILE A 173 -16.09 12.48 3.75
C ILE A 173 -16.87 12.39 5.05
N VAL A 174 -16.89 13.48 5.82
CA VAL A 174 -17.61 13.57 7.10
C VAL A 174 -18.84 14.45 6.92
N SER A 175 -20.00 13.80 6.89
CA SER A 175 -21.28 14.52 6.79
C SER A 175 -21.74 15.09 8.14
N ARG A 176 -22.65 16.05 8.09
CA ARG A 176 -23.29 16.65 9.28
C ARG A 176 -24.04 15.64 10.16
N ASN A 177 -24.38 14.48 9.62
CA ASN A 177 -25.12 13.43 10.31
C ASN A 177 -24.21 12.34 10.86
N ALA A 178 -22.88 12.46 10.71
CA ALA A 178 -21.93 11.47 11.19
C ALA A 178 -21.81 11.49 12.70
N ASP A 179 -21.50 10.33 13.28
CA ASP A 179 -20.95 10.26 14.63
C ASP A 179 -19.51 10.80 14.59
N LEU A 180 -19.36 12.05 15.05
CA LEU A 180 -18.10 12.78 14.89
C LEU A 180 -16.96 12.19 15.72
N ASP A 181 -17.22 11.59 16.89
CA ASP A 181 -16.20 10.95 17.72
C ASP A 181 -15.66 9.69 17.04
N LYS A 182 -16.57 8.85 16.54
CA LYS A 182 -16.22 7.65 15.78
C LYS A 182 -15.51 8.00 14.47
N ALA A 183 -15.97 9.02 13.75
CA ALA A 183 -15.37 9.49 12.50
C ALA A 183 -13.94 10.03 12.75
N ALA A 184 -13.73 10.86 13.77
CA ALA A 184 -12.41 11.39 14.13
C ALA A 184 -11.43 10.28 14.54
N THR A 185 -11.91 9.29 15.31
CA THR A 185 -11.11 8.11 15.68
C THR A 185 -10.72 7.30 14.44
N GLY A 186 -11.67 7.04 13.54
CA GLY A 186 -11.41 6.31 12.30
C GLY A 186 -10.43 7.01 11.38
N VAL A 187 -10.61 8.32 11.18
CA VAL A 187 -9.70 9.16 10.35
C VAL A 187 -8.30 9.19 10.94
N ALA A 188 -8.13 9.45 12.24
CA ALA A 188 -6.82 9.48 12.89
C ALA A 188 -6.07 8.14 12.73
N ARG A 189 -6.76 7.01 12.96
CA ARG A 189 -6.16 5.68 12.80
C ARG A 189 -5.83 5.35 11.35
N SER A 190 -6.70 5.70 10.41
CA SER A 190 -6.49 5.45 8.99
C SER A 190 -5.37 6.33 8.40
N ALA A 191 -5.27 7.59 8.84
CA ALA A 191 -4.27 8.52 8.32
C ALA A 191 -2.86 8.24 8.86
N PHE A 192 -2.75 7.82 10.13
CA PHE A 192 -1.47 7.78 10.82
C PHE A 192 -0.96 6.38 11.17
N GLY A 193 -1.75 5.33 10.92
CA GLY A 193 -1.27 3.94 11.01
C GLY A 193 -0.11 3.73 10.05
N LEU A 194 0.95 3.04 10.50
CA LEU A 194 2.21 2.86 9.77
C LEU A 194 2.79 4.19 9.25
N ASP A 195 2.68 5.26 10.06
CA ASP A 195 3.19 6.59 9.71
C ASP A 195 2.64 7.12 8.37
N GLY A 196 1.38 6.78 8.02
CA GLY A 196 0.77 7.16 6.75
C GLY A 196 1.37 6.49 5.51
N GLN A 197 2.30 5.55 5.68
CA GLN A 197 3.01 4.86 4.59
C GLN A 197 2.18 3.69 4.02
N LYS A 198 0.92 3.96 3.71
CA LYS A 198 -0.03 3.01 3.11
C LYS A 198 -0.66 3.61 1.86
N CYS A 199 -0.72 2.83 0.79
CA CYS A 199 -1.47 3.22 -0.40
C CYS A 199 -2.97 3.49 -0.11
N SER A 200 -3.52 2.82 0.92
CA SER A 200 -4.90 2.96 1.39
C SER A 200 -5.08 3.94 2.56
N ALA A 201 -4.03 4.64 3.03
CA ALA A 201 -4.15 5.59 4.13
C ALA A 201 -5.09 6.76 3.77
N CYS A 202 -5.91 7.19 4.73
CA CYS A 202 -6.66 8.43 4.59
C CYS A 202 -5.67 9.61 4.53
N SER A 203 -5.60 10.29 3.39
CA SER A 203 -4.68 11.42 3.17
C SER A 203 -5.41 12.75 3.01
N ARG A 204 -6.73 12.70 2.78
CA ARG A 204 -7.61 13.87 2.71
C ARG A 204 -8.90 13.58 3.47
N VAL A 205 -9.36 14.52 4.28
CA VAL A 205 -10.69 14.45 4.87
C VAL A 205 -11.48 15.71 4.52
N TYR A 206 -12.66 15.52 3.95
CA TYR A 206 -13.58 16.58 3.57
C TYR A 206 -14.75 16.60 4.55
N VAL A 207 -14.90 17.71 5.25
CA VAL A 207 -15.87 17.85 6.35
C VAL A 207 -16.92 18.91 6.00
N GLU A 208 -18.21 18.56 6.11
CA GLU A 208 -19.27 19.55 5.93
C GLU A 208 -19.10 20.72 6.92
N GLU A 209 -19.24 21.95 6.41
CA GLU A 209 -18.95 23.20 7.13
C GLU A 209 -19.67 23.31 8.49
N LYS A 210 -20.88 22.75 8.60
CA LYS A 210 -21.67 22.80 9.84
C LYS A 210 -21.04 22.05 11.02
N VAL A 211 -20.21 21.06 10.75
CA VAL A 211 -19.57 20.22 11.77
C VAL A 211 -18.05 20.32 11.75
N TYR A 212 -17.51 21.14 10.85
CA TYR A 212 -16.06 21.24 10.60
C TYR A 212 -15.25 21.54 11.87
N ASP A 213 -15.59 22.62 12.58
CA ASP A 213 -14.82 23.07 13.73
C ASP A 213 -14.89 22.06 14.90
N GLN A 214 -16.05 21.41 15.07
CA GLN A 214 -16.21 20.36 16.07
C GLN A 214 -15.42 19.12 15.72
N PHE A 215 -15.48 18.68 14.45
CA PHE A 215 -14.74 17.53 13.96
C PHE A 215 -13.23 17.74 14.06
N VAL A 216 -12.71 18.91 13.65
CA VAL A 216 -11.28 19.23 13.71
C VAL A 216 -10.77 19.18 15.15
N ARG A 217 -11.53 19.71 16.13
CA ARG A 217 -11.15 19.60 17.56
C ARG A 217 -11.03 18.14 17.99
N LEU A 218 -12.03 17.31 17.68
CA LEU A 218 -12.00 15.87 18.00
C LEU A 218 -10.83 15.16 17.30
N LEU A 219 -10.62 15.47 16.03
CA LEU A 219 -9.51 14.88 15.26
C LEU A 219 -8.14 15.21 15.88
N VAL A 220 -7.93 16.46 16.29
CA VAL A 220 -6.70 16.88 17.00
C VAL A 220 -6.55 16.13 18.33
N GLU A 221 -7.64 16.02 19.10
CA GLU A 221 -7.63 15.26 20.36
C GLU A 221 -7.25 13.79 20.15
N LYS A 222 -7.91 13.11 19.19
CA LYS A 222 -7.61 11.70 18.87
C LYS A 222 -6.18 11.53 18.34
N THR A 223 -5.71 12.46 17.52
CA THR A 223 -4.35 12.44 16.98
C THR A 223 -3.29 12.67 18.07
N ALA A 224 -3.53 13.59 18.98
CA ALA A 224 -2.63 13.86 20.10
C ALA A 224 -2.48 12.66 21.06
N ALA A 225 -3.49 11.80 21.13
CA ALA A 225 -3.46 10.58 21.94
C ALA A 225 -2.68 9.42 21.28
N LEU A 226 -2.27 9.54 20.02
CA LEU A 226 -1.49 8.52 19.34
C LEU A 226 -0.05 8.55 19.86
N LYS A 227 0.41 7.43 20.41
CA LYS A 227 1.77 7.32 20.92
C LYS A 227 2.76 7.11 19.78
N VAL A 228 3.68 8.04 19.60
CA VAL A 228 4.89 7.88 18.79
C VAL A 228 5.97 7.24 19.66
N GLY A 229 6.64 6.19 19.20
CA GLY A 229 7.61 5.51 20.05
C GLY A 229 8.31 4.34 19.36
N ASN A 230 9.06 3.58 20.17
CA ASN A 230 9.69 2.36 19.69
C ASN A 230 8.61 1.39 19.20
N PRO A 231 8.63 0.97 17.91
CA PRO A 231 7.59 0.12 17.34
C PRO A 231 7.53 -1.28 17.96
N THR A 232 8.54 -1.68 18.74
CA THR A 232 8.54 -2.94 19.48
C THR A 232 7.72 -2.88 20.78
N ASP A 233 7.38 -1.68 21.26
CA ASP A 233 6.56 -1.51 22.46
C ASP A 233 5.08 -1.77 22.14
N ARG A 234 4.35 -2.33 23.13
CA ARG A 234 2.95 -2.76 22.92
C ARG A 234 1.98 -1.62 22.66
N ASP A 235 2.23 -0.47 23.25
CA ASP A 235 1.38 0.72 23.27
C ASP A 235 1.79 1.76 22.20
N THR A 236 2.83 1.50 21.44
CA THR A 236 3.24 2.35 20.32
C THR A 236 2.28 2.19 19.15
N PHE A 237 1.75 3.30 18.68
CA PHE A 237 0.88 3.37 17.50
C PHE A 237 1.67 3.73 16.24
N MET A 238 2.56 4.74 16.32
CA MET A 238 3.44 5.18 15.24
C MET A 238 4.89 4.91 15.60
N GLY A 239 5.63 4.32 14.68
CA GLY A 239 7.06 4.07 14.82
C GLY A 239 7.91 5.14 14.12
N THR A 240 8.71 4.70 13.15
CA THR A 240 9.54 5.57 12.32
C THR A 240 9.06 5.54 10.87
N VAL A 241 9.23 6.64 10.14
CA VAL A 241 9.22 6.58 8.68
C VAL A 241 10.39 5.72 8.19
N ILE A 242 10.26 5.19 6.96
CA ILE A 242 11.11 4.09 6.48
C ILE A 242 12.59 4.43 6.41
N ASP A 243 12.95 5.64 6.01
CA ASP A 243 14.33 6.05 5.79
C ASP A 243 14.54 7.56 5.91
N LYS A 244 15.79 7.98 5.70
CA LYS A 244 16.19 9.39 5.72
C LYS A 244 15.48 10.23 4.67
N GLY A 245 15.23 9.67 3.47
CA GLY A 245 14.55 10.37 2.40
C GLY A 245 13.11 10.72 2.79
N ALA A 246 12.37 9.75 3.32
CA ALA A 246 11.02 9.97 3.84
C ALA A 246 10.97 10.99 4.99
N TYR A 247 11.99 10.98 5.86
CA TYR A 247 12.11 11.94 6.94
C TYR A 247 12.38 13.38 6.44
N GLU A 248 13.24 13.54 5.43
CA GLU A 248 13.52 14.83 4.80
C GLU A 248 12.31 15.35 3.99
N ASP A 249 11.63 14.48 3.27
CA ASP A 249 10.39 14.81 2.55
C ASP A 249 9.26 15.22 3.51
N TYR A 250 9.14 14.56 4.67
CA TYR A 250 8.18 14.98 5.70
C TYR A 250 8.42 16.43 6.14
N GLN A 251 9.65 16.79 6.46
CA GLN A 251 9.99 18.14 6.88
C GLN A 251 9.71 19.17 5.76
N LYS A 252 10.11 18.84 4.55
CA LYS A 252 9.85 19.68 3.37
C LYS A 252 8.36 19.93 3.15
N PHE A 253 7.54 18.87 3.18
CA PHE A 253 6.10 19.02 2.95
C PHE A 253 5.39 19.77 4.08
N VAL A 254 5.82 19.60 5.31
CA VAL A 254 5.30 20.38 6.44
C VAL A 254 5.67 21.87 6.30
N GLU A 255 6.88 22.20 5.87
CA GLU A 255 7.26 23.59 5.60
C GLU A 255 6.46 24.22 4.45
N ILE A 256 6.21 23.46 3.38
CA ILE A 256 5.31 23.89 2.30
C ILE A 256 3.90 24.14 2.87
N ALA A 257 3.36 23.25 3.70
CA ALA A 257 2.05 23.41 4.32
C ALA A 257 1.98 24.64 5.25
N ARG A 258 3.07 24.96 5.96
CA ARG A 258 3.15 26.20 6.79
C ARG A 258 3.18 27.46 5.96
N ARG A 259 3.89 27.44 4.83
CA ARG A 259 4.00 28.59 3.93
C ARG A 259 2.71 28.87 3.18
N ASP A 260 2.07 27.84 2.64
CA ASP A 260 0.97 27.97 1.67
C ASP A 260 -0.43 27.79 2.28
N GLY A 261 -0.48 27.25 3.51
CA GLY A 261 -1.70 26.98 4.24
C GLY A 261 -1.53 27.08 5.75
N GLN A 262 -1.97 26.05 6.48
CA GLN A 262 -1.93 26.02 7.93
C GLN A 262 -1.60 24.59 8.43
N VAL A 263 -0.67 24.47 9.38
CA VAL A 263 -0.49 23.26 10.18
C VAL A 263 -1.32 23.42 11.46
N ILE A 264 -2.39 22.64 11.57
CA ILE A 264 -3.33 22.67 12.70
C ILE A 264 -2.75 21.92 13.91
N TYR A 265 -2.02 20.81 13.65
CA TYR A 265 -1.45 19.97 14.69
C TYR A 265 -0.14 19.31 14.22
N GLY A 266 0.79 19.13 15.14
CA GLY A 266 2.03 18.38 14.93
C GLY A 266 2.99 19.01 13.92
N GLY A 267 3.52 18.19 13.02
CA GLY A 267 4.40 18.68 11.97
C GLY A 267 5.85 18.90 12.40
N ASN A 268 6.30 18.25 13.49
CA ASN A 268 7.68 18.38 13.96
C ASN A 268 8.37 17.00 13.97
N PRO A 269 9.69 16.96 13.73
CA PRO A 269 10.50 15.81 14.07
C PRO A 269 10.45 15.53 15.58
N VAL A 270 10.58 14.26 15.96
CA VAL A 270 10.73 13.84 17.36
C VAL A 270 12.19 13.43 17.57
N THR A 271 12.92 14.23 18.34
CA THR A 271 14.40 14.09 18.47
C THR A 271 14.87 13.97 19.91
N GLU A 272 13.97 13.90 20.90
CA GLU A 272 14.33 13.83 22.30
C GLU A 272 14.83 12.41 22.68
N GLY A 273 15.92 12.35 23.44
CA GLY A 273 16.49 11.10 23.92
C GLY A 273 16.86 10.13 22.79
N ASP A 274 16.43 8.89 22.89
CA ASP A 274 16.71 7.83 21.90
C ASP A 274 16.05 8.07 20.55
N PHE A 275 15.03 8.93 20.45
CA PHE A 275 14.38 9.28 19.17
C PHE A 275 15.34 10.00 18.21
N SER A 276 16.38 10.68 18.73
CA SER A 276 17.43 11.31 17.92
C SER A 276 18.23 10.33 17.04
N ARG A 277 18.09 9.04 17.30
CA ARG A 277 18.80 7.96 16.59
C ARG A 277 17.95 7.32 15.49
N GLY A 278 16.72 7.78 15.28
CA GLY A 278 15.79 7.26 14.30
C GLY A 278 15.03 8.38 13.56
N TYR A 279 14.21 7.97 12.62
CA TYR A 279 13.41 8.87 11.77
C TYR A 279 11.98 9.02 12.32
N PHE A 280 11.87 9.53 13.55
CA PHE A 280 10.59 9.74 14.22
C PHE A 280 10.01 11.10 13.88
N VAL A 281 8.72 11.14 13.56
CA VAL A 281 7.98 12.37 13.27
C VAL A 281 6.61 12.37 13.97
N GLN A 282 6.11 13.56 14.28
CA GLN A 282 4.74 13.71 14.77
C GLN A 282 3.75 13.56 13.61
N PRO A 283 2.53 13.04 13.82
CA PRO A 283 1.49 13.15 12.82
C PRO A 283 1.14 14.63 12.58
N ALA A 284 0.93 15.00 11.32
CA ALA A 284 0.60 16.37 10.93
C ALA A 284 -0.83 16.48 10.39
N ILE A 285 -1.60 17.42 10.90
CA ILE A 285 -2.90 17.82 10.34
C ILE A 285 -2.73 19.18 9.68
N ILE A 286 -3.00 19.28 8.38
CA ILE A 286 -2.86 20.51 7.59
C ILE A 286 -4.20 20.93 6.98
N ALA A 287 -4.39 22.23 6.80
CA ALA A 287 -5.57 22.82 6.19
C ALA A 287 -5.25 24.11 5.43
N GLY A 288 -6.28 24.70 4.80
CA GLY A 288 -6.18 26.02 4.17
C GLY A 288 -5.42 26.04 2.86
N LEU A 289 -5.09 24.89 2.29
CA LEU A 289 -4.47 24.77 0.97
C LEU A 289 -5.51 24.81 -0.13
N PRO A 290 -5.21 25.38 -1.31
CA PRO A 290 -6.04 25.26 -2.51
C PRO A 290 -6.25 23.78 -2.90
N GLU A 291 -7.38 23.49 -3.54
CA GLU A 291 -7.71 22.10 -3.95
C GLU A 291 -6.76 21.54 -5.02
N ASP A 292 -6.15 22.39 -5.84
CA ASP A 292 -5.16 22.03 -6.86
C ASP A 292 -3.72 21.97 -6.33
N HIS A 293 -3.52 22.23 -5.04
CA HIS A 293 -2.21 22.23 -4.43
C HIS A 293 -1.57 20.83 -4.45
N GLU A 294 -0.24 20.75 -4.67
CA GLU A 294 0.48 19.48 -4.76
C GLU A 294 0.28 18.57 -3.55
N LEU A 295 0.25 19.10 -2.32
CA LEU A 295 0.03 18.33 -1.10
C LEU A 295 -1.41 17.77 -0.99
N VAL A 296 -2.37 18.34 -1.75
CA VAL A 296 -3.75 17.87 -1.81
C VAL A 296 -3.94 16.84 -2.92
N LYS A 297 -3.22 16.98 -4.04
CA LYS A 297 -3.38 16.14 -5.22
C LYS A 297 -2.48 14.92 -5.25
N ASN A 298 -1.23 15.03 -4.79
CA ASN A 298 -0.24 13.97 -4.92
C ASN A 298 -0.17 13.09 -3.65
N GLU A 299 0.13 11.83 -3.83
CA GLU A 299 0.44 10.93 -2.73
C GLU A 299 1.72 11.40 -2.02
N LEU A 300 1.67 11.53 -0.69
CA LEU A 300 2.84 11.93 0.11
C LEU A 300 3.53 10.72 0.75
N PHE A 301 2.77 9.67 1.03
CA PHE A 301 3.20 8.44 1.70
C PHE A 301 3.84 8.68 3.09
N LEU A 302 3.28 9.65 3.82
CA LEU A 302 3.79 10.19 5.08
C LEU A 302 2.64 10.53 6.03
N PRO A 303 2.88 10.69 7.34
CA PRO A 303 1.81 10.99 8.30
C PRO A 303 1.36 12.47 8.23
N ILE A 304 0.87 12.88 7.07
CA ILE A 304 0.35 14.21 6.77
C ILE A 304 -1.07 14.09 6.24
N LEU A 305 -2.04 14.59 6.99
CA LEU A 305 -3.46 14.57 6.67
C LEU A 305 -3.95 15.98 6.30
N PHE A 306 -4.51 16.14 5.11
CA PHE A 306 -5.21 17.36 4.72
C PHE A 306 -6.66 17.34 5.19
N VAL A 307 -7.14 18.47 5.76
CA VAL A 307 -8.53 18.67 6.17
C VAL A 307 -9.15 19.80 5.37
N GLY A 308 -10.10 19.46 4.50
CA GLY A 308 -10.85 20.38 3.66
C GLY A 308 -12.27 20.63 4.17
N LYS A 309 -12.77 21.86 4.02
CA LYS A 309 -14.16 22.23 4.31
C LYS A 309 -15.01 22.11 3.04
N VAL A 310 -16.20 21.51 3.15
CA VAL A 310 -17.14 21.33 2.04
C VAL A 310 -18.54 21.82 2.42
N LYS A 311 -19.30 22.26 1.43
CA LYS A 311 -20.66 22.80 1.64
C LYS A 311 -21.67 21.71 1.99
N ASN A 312 -21.56 20.56 1.33
CA ASN A 312 -22.44 19.41 1.44
C ASN A 312 -21.75 18.14 0.94
N LEU A 313 -22.45 17.02 0.96
CA LEU A 313 -21.92 15.72 0.55
C LEU A 313 -21.50 15.72 -0.93
N GLU A 314 -22.27 16.35 -1.81
CA GLU A 314 -22.00 16.43 -3.26
C GLU A 314 -20.69 17.19 -3.54
N ASP A 315 -20.44 18.31 -2.86
CA ASP A 315 -19.19 19.06 -2.93
C ASP A 315 -18.01 18.19 -2.43
N GLY A 316 -18.22 17.46 -1.33
CA GLY A 316 -17.25 16.51 -0.80
C GLY A 316 -16.91 15.40 -1.78
N MET A 317 -17.92 14.81 -2.42
CA MET A 317 -17.74 13.77 -3.43
C MET A 317 -17.01 14.30 -4.69
N ALA A 318 -17.37 15.49 -5.15
CA ALA A 318 -16.69 16.12 -6.29
C ALA A 318 -15.19 16.32 -6.03
N LYS A 319 -14.83 16.86 -4.85
CA LYS A 319 -13.43 17.05 -4.45
C LYS A 319 -12.70 15.75 -4.19
N ALA A 320 -13.37 14.75 -3.62
CA ALA A 320 -12.83 13.43 -3.40
C ALA A 320 -12.41 12.75 -4.71
N ASN A 321 -13.22 12.88 -5.75
CA ASN A 321 -12.97 12.31 -7.07
C ASN A 321 -11.99 13.13 -7.94
N ASP A 322 -11.67 14.36 -7.54
CA ASP A 322 -10.74 15.21 -8.28
C ASP A 322 -9.28 14.85 -8.02
N THR A 323 -8.91 13.67 -8.47
CA THR A 323 -7.57 13.09 -8.37
C THR A 323 -7.35 12.07 -9.49
N VAL A 324 -6.09 11.77 -9.80
CA VAL A 324 -5.70 10.69 -10.74
C VAL A 324 -5.67 9.31 -10.09
N TYR A 325 -5.82 9.25 -8.78
CA TYR A 325 -5.83 8.01 -8.01
C TYR A 325 -7.26 7.49 -7.82
N GLY A 326 -7.41 6.21 -7.53
CA GLY A 326 -8.72 5.57 -7.34
C GLY A 326 -8.65 4.25 -6.57
N LEU A 327 -7.71 4.13 -5.62
CA LEU A 327 -7.52 2.89 -4.87
C LEU A 327 -8.64 2.67 -3.84
N THR A 328 -8.96 3.69 -3.03
CA THR A 328 -10.03 3.61 -2.03
C THR A 328 -10.87 4.89 -1.98
#